data_71c33bb172f01bec25c661610ef65fc7
#
_entry.id   71c33bb172f01bec25c661610ef65fc7
#
_cell.length_a   1.000
_cell.length_b   1.000
_cell.length_c   1.000
_cell.angle_alpha   90.00
_cell.angle_beta   90.00
_cell.angle_gamma   90.00
#
_symmetry.space_group_name_H-M   'P 1'
#
loop_
_entity.id
_entity.type
_entity.pdbx_description
1 polymer ?
#
loop_
_entity_poly.entity_id
_entity_poly.type
_entity_poly.pdbx_seq_one_letter_code
_entity_poly.pdbx_strand_id
1 'polypeptide(L)'
;MSPDPLTLAAAEQARNVAVQMMAERGRGLVLVGAARLDLALEHLLKAVMAPSADPDDKLFTPDRSLGSYGAKISLAARLGLIEAPIEQALHAIRSVRNDFAHSAGEPTLAEPRHQKRLQRVYPEAEPSPLWIALAPLLQSQSGLTAQEQSFILLVTTLVASIEACALLQTPFSPRATVRFRSR
;
A
#
# COMPACT_ATOMS: atom_id res chain seq x y z
N MET A 1 -20.52 20.97 -7.74
CA MET A 1 -19.06 20.97 -7.99
C MET A 1 -18.67 19.54 -8.31
N SER A 2 -18.28 19.26 -9.55
CA SER A 2 -17.85 17.90 -9.93
C SER A 2 -16.53 17.57 -9.19
N PRO A 3 -16.37 16.35 -8.70
CA PRO A 3 -15.12 15.96 -8.05
C PRO A 3 -13.96 16.04 -9.06
N ASP A 4 -12.78 16.38 -8.55
CA ASP A 4 -11.55 16.44 -9.32
C ASP A 4 -11.22 15.07 -9.93
N PRO A 5 -10.74 15.00 -11.20
CA PRO A 5 -10.38 13.74 -11.87
C PRO A 5 -9.42 12.85 -11.08
N LEU A 6 -8.48 13.43 -10.32
CA LEU A 6 -7.56 12.69 -9.46
C LEU A 6 -8.29 12.02 -8.28
N THR A 7 -9.25 12.74 -7.69
CA THR A 7 -10.09 12.19 -6.61
C THR A 7 -10.94 11.04 -7.12
N LEU A 8 -11.46 11.12 -8.35
CA LEU A 8 -12.22 10.03 -8.98
C LEU A 8 -11.36 8.81 -9.24
N ALA A 9 -10.16 8.98 -9.79
CA ALA A 9 -9.23 7.88 -10.05
C ALA A 9 -8.81 7.17 -8.75
N ALA A 10 -8.49 7.92 -7.70
CA ALA A 10 -8.15 7.35 -6.39
C ALA A 10 -9.34 6.60 -5.76
N ALA A 11 -10.55 7.11 -5.89
CA ALA A 11 -11.76 6.46 -5.40
C ALA A 11 -12.07 5.16 -6.17
N GLU A 12 -11.84 5.14 -7.48
CA GLU A 12 -11.99 3.94 -8.30
C GLU A 12 -10.98 2.85 -7.93
N GLN A 13 -9.72 3.21 -7.74
CA GLN A 13 -8.69 2.30 -7.24
C GLN A 13 -9.06 1.75 -5.85
N ALA A 14 -9.48 2.60 -4.92
CA ALA A 14 -9.95 2.18 -3.62
C ALA A 14 -11.09 1.16 -3.71
N ARG A 15 -12.09 1.44 -4.54
CA ARG A 15 -13.22 0.54 -4.78
C ARG A 15 -12.76 -0.82 -5.32
N ASN A 16 -11.88 -0.83 -6.31
CA ASN A 16 -11.38 -2.05 -6.94
C ASN A 16 -10.62 -2.92 -5.93
N VAL A 17 -9.79 -2.30 -5.09
CA VAL A 17 -9.06 -2.99 -4.02
C VAL A 17 -10.03 -3.57 -2.99
N ALA A 18 -11.00 -2.79 -2.52
CA ALA A 18 -12.00 -3.26 -1.55
C ALA A 18 -12.80 -4.45 -2.10
N VAL A 19 -13.27 -4.37 -3.36
CA VAL A 19 -14.03 -5.47 -4.01
C VAL A 19 -13.18 -6.74 -4.09
N GLN A 20 -11.92 -6.64 -4.48
CA GLN A 20 -11.04 -7.80 -4.58
C GLN A 20 -10.76 -8.42 -3.20
N MET A 21 -10.52 -7.59 -2.19
CA MET A 21 -10.30 -8.09 -0.83
C MET A 21 -11.57 -8.71 -0.23
N MET A 22 -12.76 -8.17 -0.52
CA MET A 22 -14.04 -8.74 -0.06
C MET A 22 -14.35 -10.11 -0.70
N ALA A 23 -13.76 -10.44 -1.84
CA ALA A 23 -13.87 -11.77 -2.45
C ALA A 23 -13.03 -12.83 -1.72
N GLU A 24 -12.06 -12.41 -0.91
CA GLU A 24 -11.14 -13.26 -0.20
C GLU A 24 -11.47 -13.36 1.30
N ARG A 25 -10.94 -14.38 1.97
CA ARG A 25 -11.06 -14.59 3.42
C ARG A 25 -9.73 -15.01 4.03
N GLY A 26 -9.55 -14.76 5.31
CA GLY A 26 -8.42 -15.24 6.09
C GLY A 26 -7.08 -14.93 5.41
N ARG A 27 -6.35 -16.00 5.05
CA ARG A 27 -5.03 -15.90 4.41
C ARG A 27 -5.08 -15.13 3.07
N GLY A 28 -6.03 -15.45 2.20
CA GLY A 28 -6.18 -14.83 0.89
C GLY A 28 -6.34 -13.32 1.00
N LEU A 29 -7.21 -12.86 1.89
CA LEU A 29 -7.46 -11.44 2.15
C LEU A 29 -6.18 -10.68 2.54
N VAL A 30 -5.37 -11.24 3.44
CA VAL A 30 -4.13 -10.60 3.90
C VAL A 30 -3.08 -10.55 2.80
N LEU A 31 -2.92 -11.65 2.05
CA LEU A 31 -1.94 -11.73 0.96
C LEU A 31 -2.30 -10.79 -0.20
N VAL A 32 -3.57 -10.74 -0.60
CA VAL A 32 -4.06 -9.83 -1.66
C VAL A 32 -3.89 -8.38 -1.23
N GLY A 33 -4.28 -8.03 0.00
CA GLY A 33 -4.13 -6.67 0.52
C GLY A 33 -2.67 -6.20 0.52
N ALA A 34 -1.75 -7.04 1.00
CA ALA A 34 -0.33 -6.72 1.00
C ALA A 34 0.25 -6.60 -0.41
N ALA A 35 -0.18 -7.45 -1.36
CA ALA A 35 0.26 -7.37 -2.76
C ALA A 35 -0.21 -6.06 -3.43
N ARG A 36 -1.41 -5.58 -3.09
CA ARG A 36 -1.92 -4.30 -3.59
C ARG A 36 -1.11 -3.11 -3.08
N LEU A 37 -0.70 -3.13 -1.81
CA LEU A 37 0.17 -2.10 -1.25
C LEU A 37 1.59 -2.15 -1.84
N ASP A 38 2.14 -3.34 -2.08
CA ASP A 38 3.43 -3.51 -2.73
C ASP A 38 3.44 -2.92 -4.14
N LEU A 39 2.36 -3.15 -4.91
CA LEU A 39 2.18 -2.60 -6.25
C LEU A 39 2.00 -1.06 -6.21
N ALA A 40 1.20 -0.53 -5.28
CA ALA A 40 1.00 0.91 -5.14
C ALA A 40 2.31 1.63 -4.82
N LEU A 41 3.16 1.06 -3.94
CA LEU A 41 4.50 1.60 -3.67
C LEU A 41 5.41 1.55 -4.90
N GLU A 42 5.30 0.50 -5.71
CA GLU A 42 6.04 0.42 -6.97
C GLU A 42 5.62 1.55 -7.93
N HIS A 43 4.32 1.81 -8.09
CA HIS A 43 3.82 2.92 -8.90
C HIS A 43 4.34 4.27 -8.38
N LEU A 44 4.27 4.49 -7.06
CA LEU A 44 4.76 5.72 -6.44
C LEU A 44 6.26 5.93 -6.69
N LEU A 45 7.07 4.90 -6.52
CA LEU A 45 8.51 4.98 -6.75
C LEU A 45 8.84 5.21 -8.23
N LYS A 46 8.16 4.51 -9.14
CA LYS A 46 8.32 4.72 -10.60
C LYS A 46 7.94 6.14 -11.02
N ALA A 47 6.93 6.75 -10.39
CA ALA A 47 6.50 8.11 -10.72
C ALA A 47 7.56 9.18 -10.41
N VAL A 48 8.43 8.95 -9.43
CA VAL A 48 9.52 9.88 -9.07
C VAL A 48 10.85 9.55 -9.70
N MET A 49 11.02 8.35 -10.23
CA MET A 49 12.27 7.92 -10.88
C MET A 49 12.36 8.44 -12.30
N ALA A 50 13.58 8.73 -12.75
CA ALA A 50 13.84 8.92 -14.17
C ALA A 50 13.50 7.65 -14.94
N PRO A 51 12.93 7.76 -16.16
CA PRO A 51 12.67 6.58 -16.99
C PRO A 51 13.94 5.74 -17.18
N SER A 52 13.79 4.42 -17.12
CA SER A 52 14.88 3.50 -17.40
C SER A 52 15.29 3.61 -18.85
N ALA A 53 16.61 3.57 -19.12
CA ALA A 53 17.14 3.42 -20.47
C ALA A 53 16.97 1.99 -21.00
N ASP A 54 16.77 1.01 -20.09
CA ASP A 54 16.50 -0.39 -20.41
C ASP A 54 14.98 -0.59 -20.51
N PRO A 55 14.43 -0.99 -21.69
CA PRO A 55 13.01 -1.28 -21.83
C PRO A 55 12.55 -2.44 -20.93
N ASP A 56 13.48 -3.33 -20.55
CA ASP A 56 13.25 -4.44 -19.62
C ASP A 56 13.58 -4.04 -18.18
N ASP A 57 13.13 -2.88 -17.71
CA ASP A 57 13.42 -2.42 -16.34
C ASP A 57 13.11 -3.48 -15.28
N LYS A 58 14.17 -4.15 -14.82
CA LYS A 58 14.09 -5.25 -13.84
C LYS A 58 14.31 -4.79 -12.39
N LEU A 59 14.38 -3.48 -12.14
CA LEU A 59 14.69 -2.94 -10.81
C LEU A 59 13.75 -3.45 -9.72
N PHE A 60 12.49 -3.68 -10.07
CA PHE A 60 11.40 -4.09 -9.17
C PHE A 60 11.10 -5.59 -9.20
N THR A 61 11.83 -6.38 -10.00
CA THR A 61 11.64 -7.85 -10.00
C THR A 61 12.12 -8.47 -8.69
N PRO A 62 11.58 -9.64 -8.27
CA PRO A 62 11.80 -10.22 -6.92
C PRO A 62 13.26 -10.40 -6.52
N ASP A 63 14.16 -10.65 -7.48
CA ASP A 63 15.59 -10.89 -7.28
C ASP A 63 16.45 -9.60 -7.31
N ARG A 64 15.83 -8.42 -7.42
CA ARG A 64 16.49 -7.13 -7.54
C ARG A 64 16.31 -6.25 -6.29
N SER A 65 17.04 -5.14 -6.28
CA SER A 65 17.15 -4.25 -5.11
C SER A 65 15.82 -3.74 -4.59
N LEU A 66 14.86 -3.44 -5.48
CA LEU A 66 13.52 -2.98 -5.12
C LEU A 66 12.43 -4.05 -5.31
N GLY A 67 12.83 -5.33 -5.46
CA GLY A 67 11.88 -6.45 -5.60
C GLY A 67 11.13 -6.79 -4.31
N SER A 68 11.62 -6.39 -3.15
CA SER A 68 10.94 -6.71 -1.89
C SER A 68 10.05 -5.57 -1.42
N TYR A 69 8.88 -5.92 -0.86
CA TYR A 69 7.96 -4.96 -0.25
C TYR A 69 8.65 -4.08 0.81
N GLY A 70 9.53 -4.67 1.64
CA GLY A 70 10.28 -3.92 2.65
C GLY A 70 11.24 -2.89 2.06
N ALA A 71 11.92 -3.21 0.95
CA ALA A 71 12.83 -2.26 0.28
C ALA A 71 12.06 -1.07 -0.30
N LYS A 72 10.89 -1.31 -0.89
CA LYS A 72 10.01 -0.25 -1.43
C LYS A 72 9.51 0.68 -0.30
N ILE A 73 9.07 0.13 0.84
CA ILE A 73 8.67 0.95 2.02
C ILE A 73 9.83 1.84 2.45
N SER A 74 11.02 1.24 2.68
CA SER A 74 12.19 2.00 3.16
C SER A 74 12.62 3.09 2.20
N LEU A 75 12.59 2.82 0.89
CA LEU A 75 12.96 3.83 -0.11
C LEU A 75 11.94 4.95 -0.18
N ALA A 76 10.64 4.64 -0.18
CA ALA A 76 9.58 5.65 -0.19
C ALA A 76 9.66 6.58 1.03
N ALA A 77 9.92 6.04 2.23
CA ALA A 77 10.13 6.82 3.44
C ALA A 77 11.38 7.71 3.34
N ARG A 78 12.51 7.18 2.86
CA ARG A 78 13.77 7.93 2.71
C ARG A 78 13.70 9.04 1.68
N LEU A 79 12.87 8.87 0.65
CA LEU A 79 12.58 9.92 -0.34
C LEU A 79 11.57 10.96 0.16
N GLY A 80 10.99 10.77 1.37
CA GLY A 80 9.96 11.65 1.91
C GLY A 80 8.61 11.57 1.19
N LEU A 81 8.35 10.46 0.49
CA LEU A 81 7.11 10.22 -0.25
C LEU A 81 5.98 9.72 0.66
N ILE A 82 6.34 9.15 1.79
CA ILE A 82 5.40 8.68 2.82
C ILE A 82 5.86 9.18 4.19
N GLU A 83 4.89 9.55 5.02
CA GLU A 83 5.13 9.99 6.39
C GLU A 83 5.31 8.79 7.33
N ALA A 84 5.88 9.03 8.51
CA ALA A 84 6.16 7.99 9.51
C ALA A 84 4.93 7.14 9.91
N PRO A 85 3.71 7.67 10.08
CA PRO A 85 2.52 6.85 10.35
C PRO A 85 2.22 5.87 9.22
N ILE A 86 2.36 6.30 7.95
CA ILE A 86 2.16 5.43 6.78
C ILE A 86 3.23 4.33 6.73
N GLU A 87 4.51 4.69 6.95
CA GLU A 87 5.61 3.73 7.03
C GLU A 87 5.35 2.66 8.09
N GLN A 88 4.92 3.07 9.30
CA GLN A 88 4.58 2.17 10.39
C GLN A 88 3.42 1.23 10.03
N ALA A 89 2.38 1.74 9.39
CA ALA A 89 1.24 0.95 8.94
C ALA A 89 1.66 -0.10 7.91
N LEU A 90 2.47 0.27 6.92
CA LEU A 90 3.00 -0.63 5.90
C LEU A 90 3.87 -1.73 6.50
N HIS A 91 4.74 -1.40 7.47
CA HIS A 91 5.54 -2.38 8.20
C HIS A 91 4.70 -3.32 9.07
N ALA A 92 3.63 -2.83 9.71
CA ALA A 92 2.70 -3.65 10.47
C ALA A 92 2.00 -4.67 9.55
N ILE A 93 1.48 -4.22 8.42
CA ILE A 93 0.84 -5.09 7.41
C ILE A 93 1.83 -6.11 6.84
N ARG A 94 3.07 -5.68 6.51
CA ARG A 94 4.13 -6.58 6.05
C ARG A 94 4.42 -7.68 7.06
N SER A 95 4.49 -7.34 8.35
CA SER A 95 4.72 -8.31 9.42
C SER A 95 3.57 -9.32 9.53
N VAL A 96 2.31 -8.85 9.50
CA VAL A 96 1.12 -9.72 9.49
C VAL A 96 1.14 -10.63 8.25
N ARG A 97 1.39 -10.08 7.07
CA ARG A 97 1.48 -10.85 5.82
C ARG A 97 2.54 -11.96 5.91
N ASN A 98 3.70 -11.67 6.48
CA ASN A 98 4.75 -12.67 6.63
C ASN A 98 4.32 -13.81 7.57
N ASP A 99 3.68 -13.49 8.70
CA ASP A 99 3.12 -14.51 9.60
C ASP A 99 2.10 -15.38 8.86
N PHE A 100 1.21 -14.79 8.05
CA PHE A 100 0.21 -15.50 7.26
C PHE A 100 0.83 -16.36 6.14
N ALA A 101 1.88 -15.87 5.48
CA ALA A 101 2.56 -16.59 4.39
C ALA A 101 3.31 -17.83 4.89
N HIS A 102 3.89 -17.77 6.09
CA HIS A 102 4.76 -18.82 6.62
C HIS A 102 4.11 -19.71 7.69
N SER A 103 2.86 -19.42 8.08
CA SER A 103 2.13 -20.28 9.01
C SER A 103 1.72 -21.60 8.34
N ALA A 104 1.98 -22.72 9.01
CA ALA A 104 1.48 -24.03 8.59
C ALA A 104 -0.02 -24.25 8.93
N GLY A 105 -0.56 -23.47 9.88
CA GLY A 105 -1.97 -23.51 10.28
C GLY A 105 -2.82 -22.47 9.55
N GLU A 106 -4.02 -22.23 10.09
CA GLU A 106 -4.95 -21.19 9.63
C GLU A 106 -4.82 -19.94 10.50
N PRO A 107 -3.89 -19.01 10.19
CA PRO A 107 -3.73 -17.80 10.96
C PRO A 107 -4.96 -16.88 10.80
N THR A 108 -5.33 -16.18 11.86
CA THR A 108 -6.44 -15.25 11.83
C THR A 108 -6.02 -13.84 12.24
N LEU A 109 -6.70 -12.82 11.72
CA LEU A 109 -6.48 -11.44 12.14
C LEU A 109 -6.89 -11.20 13.60
N ALA A 110 -7.69 -12.08 14.21
CA ALA A 110 -8.10 -12.00 15.60
C ALA A 110 -6.99 -12.43 16.58
N GLU A 111 -5.91 -13.06 16.12
CA GLU A 111 -4.82 -13.43 17.00
C GLU A 111 -4.22 -12.21 17.72
N PRO A 112 -3.93 -12.30 19.04
CA PRO A 112 -3.45 -11.15 19.83
C PRO A 112 -2.21 -10.47 19.24
N ARG A 113 -1.29 -11.24 18.64
CA ARG A 113 -0.09 -10.70 18.00
C ARG A 113 -0.39 -9.82 16.79
N HIS A 114 -1.39 -10.19 15.96
CA HIS A 114 -1.82 -9.43 14.80
C HIS A 114 -2.60 -8.19 15.24
N GLN A 115 -3.54 -8.36 16.18
CA GLN A 115 -4.30 -7.26 16.76
C GLN A 115 -3.38 -6.21 17.37
N LYS A 116 -2.40 -6.60 18.20
CA LYS A 116 -1.46 -5.66 18.82
C LYS A 116 -0.69 -4.81 17.79
N ARG A 117 -0.37 -5.37 16.62
CA ARG A 117 0.32 -4.63 15.54
C ARG A 117 -0.62 -3.66 14.83
N LEU A 118 -1.81 -4.13 14.46
CA LEU A 118 -2.78 -3.36 13.66
C LEU A 118 -3.48 -2.27 14.47
N GLN A 119 -3.82 -2.52 15.73
CA GLN A 119 -4.45 -1.52 16.62
C GLN A 119 -3.59 -0.28 16.86
N ARG A 120 -2.28 -0.35 16.64
CA ARG A 120 -1.39 0.81 16.75
C ARG A 120 -1.48 1.75 15.56
N VAL A 121 -1.95 1.26 14.41
CA VAL A 121 -1.96 2.01 13.15
C VAL A 121 -3.36 2.39 12.69
N TYR A 122 -4.40 1.74 13.18
CA TYR A 122 -5.79 2.10 12.87
C TYR A 122 -6.14 3.55 13.22
N PRO A 123 -5.78 4.09 14.42
CA PRO A 123 -6.13 5.45 14.79
C PRO A 123 -5.60 6.53 13.84
N GLU A 124 -4.51 6.24 13.13
CA GLU A 124 -3.95 7.16 12.13
C GLU A 124 -4.73 7.13 10.80
N ALA A 125 -5.36 6.00 10.48
CA ALA A 125 -6.13 5.83 9.25
C ALA A 125 -7.62 6.16 9.39
N GLU A 126 -8.20 5.93 10.56
CA GLU A 126 -9.64 6.12 10.86
C GLU A 126 -10.18 7.53 10.56
N PRO A 127 -9.42 8.64 10.77
CA PRO A 127 -9.89 9.97 10.42
C PRO A 127 -9.95 10.25 8.92
N SER A 128 -9.45 9.36 8.07
CA SER A 128 -9.48 9.52 6.62
C SER A 128 -10.92 9.60 6.10
N PRO A 129 -11.24 10.58 5.22
CA PRO A 129 -12.57 10.67 4.58
C PRO A 129 -12.97 9.36 3.87
N LEU A 130 -12.01 8.65 3.28
CA LEU A 130 -12.26 7.38 2.62
C LEU A 130 -12.65 6.28 3.61
N TRP A 131 -11.94 6.20 4.75
CA TRP A 131 -12.30 5.26 5.82
C TRP A 131 -13.71 5.51 6.31
N ILE A 132 -14.04 6.77 6.64
CA ILE A 132 -15.36 7.17 7.13
C ILE A 132 -16.47 6.81 6.12
N ALA A 133 -16.22 7.03 4.83
CA ALA A 133 -17.19 6.73 3.78
C ALA A 133 -17.40 5.22 3.55
N LEU A 134 -16.34 4.41 3.67
CA LEU A 134 -16.41 2.97 3.39
C LEU A 134 -16.82 2.13 4.59
N ALA A 135 -16.58 2.57 5.81
CA ALA A 135 -16.86 1.80 7.02
C ALA A 135 -18.32 1.32 7.13
N PRO A 136 -19.37 2.15 6.91
CA PRO A 136 -20.76 1.70 6.94
C PRO A 136 -21.06 0.65 5.87
N LEU A 137 -20.44 0.75 4.68
CA LEU A 137 -20.64 -0.18 3.58
C LEU A 137 -20.07 -1.56 3.91
N LEU A 138 -18.89 -1.61 4.54
CA LEU A 138 -18.26 -2.87 4.96
C LEU A 138 -18.98 -3.50 6.15
N GLN A 139 -19.48 -2.70 7.09
CA GLN A 139 -20.25 -3.20 8.23
C GLN A 139 -21.56 -3.90 7.80
N SER A 140 -22.14 -3.50 6.68
CA SER A 140 -23.34 -4.12 6.12
C SER A 140 -23.05 -5.46 5.39
N GLN A 141 -21.78 -5.79 5.16
CA GLN A 141 -21.41 -7.02 4.45
C GLN A 141 -21.42 -8.23 5.37
N SER A 142 -22.27 -9.21 5.06
CA SER A 142 -22.28 -10.49 5.73
C SER A 142 -21.03 -11.32 5.40
N GLY A 143 -20.52 -12.07 6.38
CA GLY A 143 -19.43 -13.03 6.18
C GLY A 143 -18.02 -12.47 6.36
N LEU A 144 -17.84 -11.19 6.70
CA LEU A 144 -16.59 -10.61 7.14
C LEU A 144 -16.59 -10.44 8.67
N THR A 145 -15.50 -10.83 9.32
CA THR A 145 -15.29 -10.48 10.73
C THR A 145 -14.97 -9.00 10.88
N ALA A 146 -15.18 -8.43 12.08
CA ALA A 146 -14.83 -7.03 12.34
C ALA A 146 -13.35 -6.73 12.08
N GLN A 147 -12.47 -7.70 12.34
CA GLN A 147 -11.04 -7.59 12.09
C GLN A 147 -10.72 -7.56 10.59
N GLU A 148 -11.40 -8.36 9.79
CA GLU A 148 -11.25 -8.34 8.34
C GLU A 148 -11.79 -7.03 7.74
N GLN A 149 -12.91 -6.53 8.23
CA GLN A 149 -13.47 -5.23 7.83
C GLN A 149 -12.48 -4.08 8.11
N SER A 150 -11.92 -4.01 9.32
CA SER A 150 -10.93 -2.99 9.68
C SER A 150 -9.64 -3.12 8.85
N PHE A 151 -9.21 -4.34 8.56
CA PHE A 151 -8.04 -4.59 7.72
C PHE A 151 -8.28 -4.15 6.26
N ILE A 152 -9.45 -4.43 5.69
CA ILE A 152 -9.85 -3.96 4.36
C ILE A 152 -9.85 -2.42 4.32
N LEU A 153 -10.42 -1.75 5.33
CA LEU A 153 -10.45 -0.30 5.42
C LEU A 153 -9.04 0.29 5.44
N LEU A 154 -8.15 -0.27 6.28
CA LEU A 154 -6.76 0.18 6.36
C LEU A 154 -6.04 0.05 5.02
N VAL A 155 -6.08 -1.13 4.42
CA VAL A 155 -5.40 -1.38 3.13
C VAL A 155 -5.95 -0.49 2.03
N THR A 156 -7.28 -0.39 1.92
CA THR A 156 -7.94 0.41 0.88
C THR A 156 -7.59 1.90 1.03
N THR A 157 -7.59 2.42 2.26
CA THR A 157 -7.21 3.80 2.55
C THR A 157 -5.75 4.06 2.19
N LEU A 158 -4.83 3.16 2.56
CA LEU A 158 -3.41 3.29 2.23
C LEU A 158 -3.16 3.22 0.73
N VAL A 159 -3.76 2.26 0.01
CA VAL A 159 -3.61 2.15 -1.45
C VAL A 159 -4.10 3.42 -2.13
N ALA A 160 -5.29 3.91 -1.78
CA ALA A 160 -5.83 5.13 -2.36
C ALA A 160 -4.93 6.34 -2.13
N SER A 161 -4.39 6.49 -0.91
CA SER A 161 -3.49 7.59 -0.56
C SER A 161 -2.17 7.51 -1.32
N ILE A 162 -1.58 6.33 -1.45
CA ILE A 162 -0.32 6.10 -2.17
C ILE A 162 -0.51 6.33 -3.67
N GLU A 163 -1.56 5.80 -4.27
CA GLU A 163 -1.86 5.99 -5.70
C GLU A 163 -2.19 7.45 -6.02
N ALA A 164 -2.97 8.13 -5.17
CA ALA A 164 -3.22 9.56 -5.33
C ALA A 164 -1.92 10.37 -5.26
N CYS A 165 -1.03 10.02 -4.34
CA CYS A 165 0.29 10.65 -4.25
C CYS A 165 1.11 10.39 -5.52
N ALA A 166 1.10 9.16 -6.05
CA ALA A 166 1.83 8.80 -7.27
C ALA A 166 1.38 9.63 -8.49
N LEU A 167 0.07 9.90 -8.62
CA LEU A 167 -0.48 10.74 -9.70
C LEU A 167 -0.03 12.20 -9.63
N LEU A 168 0.36 12.69 -8.46
CA LEU A 168 0.84 14.06 -8.25
C LEU A 168 2.35 14.21 -8.42
N GLN A 169 3.09 13.09 -8.53
CA GLN A 169 4.55 13.12 -8.65
C GLN A 169 5.00 13.45 -10.07
N THR A 170 6.18 14.01 -10.14
CA THR A 170 6.97 14.15 -11.37
C THR A 170 8.35 13.54 -11.15
N PRO A 171 9.02 13.06 -12.20
CA PRO A 171 10.36 12.51 -12.08
C PRO A 171 11.31 13.49 -11.40
N PHE A 172 12.11 12.97 -10.47
CA PHE A 172 13.09 13.75 -9.75
C PHE A 172 14.11 14.38 -10.70
N SER A 173 14.33 15.67 -10.57
CA SER A 173 15.36 16.42 -11.32
C SER A 173 16.55 16.71 -10.40
N PRO A 174 17.69 16.04 -10.57
CA PRO A 174 18.85 16.26 -9.73
C PRO A 174 19.48 17.65 -10.01
N ARG A 175 19.96 18.33 -8.94
CA ARG A 175 20.68 19.61 -9.07
C ARG A 175 21.99 19.48 -9.83
N ALA A 176 22.59 18.29 -9.84
CA ALA A 176 23.81 17.99 -10.59
C ALA A 176 23.80 16.51 -11.00
N THR A 177 24.38 16.22 -12.16
CA THR A 177 24.59 14.85 -12.65
C THR A 177 26.09 14.57 -12.81
N VAL A 178 26.49 13.35 -12.50
CA VAL A 178 27.85 12.89 -12.77
C VAL A 178 28.03 12.76 -14.28
N ARG A 179 29.08 13.39 -14.82
CA ARG A 179 29.41 13.34 -16.24
C ARG A 179 30.90 13.06 -16.39
N PHE A 180 31.26 12.28 -17.41
CA PHE A 180 32.66 12.26 -17.86
C PHE A 180 33.00 13.65 -18.40
N ARG A 181 34.14 14.22 -17.98
CA ARG A 181 34.61 15.47 -18.60
C ARG A 181 34.98 15.13 -20.05
N SER A 182 34.35 15.79 -21.01
CA SER A 182 34.87 15.84 -22.37
C SER A 182 36.27 16.49 -22.32
N ARG A 183 37.30 15.84 -22.85
CA ARG A 183 38.63 16.43 -23.06
C ARG A 183 38.54 17.57 -24.06
#